data_e3cb3b2681e153ede1016f4c3aeaeee5
#
_entry.id   e3cb3b2681e153ede1016f4c3aeaeee5
#
_cell.length_a   1.000
_cell.length_b   1.000
_cell.length_c   1.000
_cell.angle_alpha   90.00
_cell.angle_beta   90.00
_cell.angle_gamma   90.00
#
_symmetry.space_group_name_H-M   'P 1'
#
loop_
_entity.id
_entity.type
_entity.pdbx_description
1 polymer ?
#
loop_
_entity_poly.entity_id
_entity_poly.type
_entity_poly.pdbx_seq_one_letter_code
_entity_poly.pdbx_strand_id
1 'polypeptide(L)'
;MSELSEKDYVVVVQCDIVKQRCSGYFCEKAFNERTGGFAAYPRDKAFRVLTLTCGGCCGRAVQRKLSHLARKIKQREGIGKDKLVVQLSSCITKDNFHAPPCPHLGYIKTLIGRLGIDVREDTSISELSEKRRAEGIYASKGAACESD
;
A
#
# COMPACT_ATOMS: atom_id res chain seq x y z
N MET A 1 -12.40 -9.33 -12.11
CA MET A 1 -11.28 -9.14 -11.17
C MET A 1 -10.71 -10.49 -10.79
N SER A 2 -9.42 -10.66 -10.93
CA SER A 2 -8.79 -11.93 -10.60
C SER A 2 -8.84 -12.18 -9.10
N GLU A 3 -9.02 -13.44 -8.73
CA GLU A 3 -9.01 -13.81 -7.32
C GLU A 3 -7.58 -13.74 -6.77
N LEU A 4 -7.47 -13.45 -5.48
CA LEU A 4 -6.16 -13.35 -4.85
C LEU A 4 -5.39 -14.67 -4.87
N SER A 5 -6.10 -15.79 -4.89
CA SER A 5 -5.46 -17.12 -4.99
C SER A 5 -4.74 -17.33 -6.30
N GLU A 6 -5.05 -16.54 -7.32
CA GLU A 6 -4.40 -16.62 -8.62
C GLU A 6 -3.18 -15.71 -8.74
N LYS A 7 -2.93 -14.87 -7.74
CA LYS A 7 -1.78 -13.97 -7.74
C LYS A 7 -0.54 -14.68 -7.22
N ASP A 8 0.61 -14.29 -7.75
CA ASP A 8 1.90 -14.82 -7.31
C ASP A 8 2.74 -13.78 -6.58
N TYR A 9 2.54 -12.51 -6.90
CA TYR A 9 3.32 -11.41 -6.36
C TYR A 9 2.42 -10.39 -5.68
N VAL A 10 2.82 -9.99 -4.48
CA VAL A 10 2.17 -8.90 -3.74
C VAL A 10 3.17 -7.76 -3.64
N VAL A 11 2.81 -6.61 -4.15
CA VAL A 11 3.66 -5.43 -4.09
C VAL A 11 3.02 -4.45 -3.10
N VAL A 12 3.67 -4.26 -1.96
CA VAL A 12 3.18 -3.34 -0.94
C VAL A 12 3.81 -1.98 -1.20
N VAL A 13 2.97 -0.98 -1.45
CA VAL A 13 3.43 0.39 -1.67
C VAL A 13 3.21 1.19 -0.40
N GLN A 14 4.28 1.75 0.13
CA GLN A 14 4.27 2.48 1.39
C GLN A 14 4.60 3.95 1.17
N CYS A 15 4.13 4.80 2.07
CA CYS A 15 4.42 6.22 2.00
C CYS A 15 5.91 6.48 2.20
N ASP A 16 6.53 7.19 1.27
CA ASP A 16 7.96 7.47 1.31
C ASP A 16 8.36 8.25 2.56
N ILE A 17 7.52 9.21 2.95
CA ILE A 17 7.79 10.04 4.13
C ILE A 17 7.69 9.21 5.40
N VAL A 18 6.64 8.40 5.51
CA VAL A 18 6.45 7.55 6.68
C VAL A 18 7.57 6.51 6.80
N LYS A 19 8.03 5.99 5.67
CA LYS A 19 9.11 4.99 5.65
C LYS A 19 10.45 5.52 6.13
N GLN A 20 10.61 6.82 6.22
CA GLN A 20 11.81 7.38 6.82
C GLN A 20 11.87 7.11 8.32
N ARG A 21 10.75 6.75 8.93
CA ARG A 21 10.67 6.44 10.37
C ARG A 21 10.05 5.08 10.67
N CYS A 22 9.26 4.55 9.75
CA CYS A 22 8.57 3.28 9.95
C CYS A 22 9.35 2.15 9.32
N SER A 23 9.59 1.10 10.10
CA SER A 23 10.30 -0.06 9.59
C SER A 23 9.47 -0.93 8.66
N GLY A 24 8.14 -0.76 8.69
CA GLY A 24 7.23 -1.63 7.95
C GLY A 24 6.80 -2.87 8.73
N TYR A 25 7.12 -2.91 10.02
CA TYR A 25 6.85 -4.09 10.84
C TYR A 25 5.38 -4.51 10.82
N PHE A 26 4.46 -3.56 11.02
CA PHE A 26 3.04 -3.88 11.09
C PHE A 26 2.47 -4.32 9.74
N CYS A 27 2.99 -3.77 8.63
CA CYS A 27 2.57 -4.21 7.31
C CYS A 27 3.01 -5.65 7.07
N GLU A 28 4.25 -5.97 7.42
CA GLU A 28 4.76 -7.33 7.26
C GLU A 28 4.01 -8.30 8.17
N LYS A 29 3.77 -7.91 9.42
CA LYS A 29 3.05 -8.73 10.37
C LYS A 29 1.61 -8.99 9.89
N ALA A 30 0.94 -7.96 9.39
CA ALA A 30 -0.42 -8.10 8.86
C ALA A 30 -0.45 -9.09 7.70
N PHE A 31 0.54 -9.05 6.82
CA PHE A 31 0.62 -10.00 5.74
C PHE A 31 0.90 -11.42 6.26
N ASN A 32 1.86 -11.55 7.16
CA ASN A 32 2.23 -12.85 7.72
C ASN A 32 1.04 -13.52 8.43
N GLU A 33 0.24 -12.73 9.13
CA GLU A 33 -0.92 -13.23 9.87
C GLU A 33 -2.21 -13.21 9.06
N ARG A 34 -2.18 -12.62 7.88
CA ARG A 34 -3.37 -12.42 7.04
C ARG A 34 -4.45 -11.66 7.77
N THR A 35 -4.07 -10.52 8.35
CA THR A 35 -5.00 -9.63 9.05
C THR A 35 -5.06 -8.29 8.34
N GLY A 36 -5.95 -7.39 8.81
CA GLY A 36 -6.10 -6.07 8.23
C GLY A 36 -6.42 -6.14 6.74
N GLY A 37 -5.70 -5.39 5.94
CA GLY A 37 -5.87 -5.37 4.49
C GLY A 37 -5.51 -6.66 3.79
N PHE A 38 -4.84 -7.58 4.48
CA PHE A 38 -4.44 -8.86 3.91
C PHE A 38 -5.35 -10.01 4.33
N ALA A 39 -6.44 -9.73 5.03
CA ALA A 39 -7.32 -10.78 5.54
C ALA A 39 -7.93 -11.66 4.44
N ALA A 40 -8.11 -11.09 3.25
CA ALA A 40 -8.68 -11.81 2.12
C ALA A 40 -7.68 -12.73 1.39
N TYR A 41 -6.41 -12.63 1.71
CA TYR A 41 -5.39 -13.45 1.06
C TYR A 41 -5.40 -14.88 1.64
N PRO A 42 -5.27 -15.92 0.78
CA PRO A 42 -5.25 -17.29 1.30
C PRO A 42 -4.05 -17.52 2.20
N ARG A 43 -4.31 -18.20 3.33
CA ARG A 43 -3.27 -18.43 4.34
C ARG A 43 -2.29 -19.52 3.92
N ASP A 44 -2.74 -20.44 3.11
CA ASP A 44 -1.95 -21.61 2.71
C ASP A 44 -1.14 -21.39 1.45
N LYS A 45 -1.26 -20.22 0.84
CA LYS A 45 -0.49 -19.89 -0.36
C LYS A 45 0.69 -19.01 0.00
N ALA A 46 1.86 -19.38 -0.52
CA ALA A 46 3.06 -18.57 -0.42
C ALA A 46 3.07 -17.55 -1.56
N PHE A 47 3.23 -16.28 -1.21
CA PHE A 47 3.37 -15.20 -2.19
C PHE A 47 4.77 -14.65 -2.12
N ARG A 48 5.26 -14.16 -3.25
CA ARG A 48 6.47 -13.34 -3.23
C ARG A 48 6.05 -11.91 -2.97
N VAL A 49 6.69 -11.30 -1.99
CA VAL A 49 6.30 -9.95 -1.54
C VAL A 49 7.44 -8.99 -1.78
N LEU A 50 7.12 -7.87 -2.44
CA LEU A 50 8.06 -6.77 -2.58
C LEU A 50 7.45 -5.54 -1.92
N THR A 51 8.31 -4.72 -1.34
CA THR A 51 7.87 -3.45 -0.77
C THR A 51 8.51 -2.32 -1.54
N LEU A 52 7.72 -1.33 -1.90
CA LEU A 52 8.16 -0.13 -2.59
C LEU A 52 7.66 1.08 -1.83
N THR A 53 8.32 2.21 -2.04
CA THR A 53 7.75 3.47 -1.58
C THR A 53 7.17 4.21 -2.75
N CYS A 54 6.28 5.17 -2.45
CA CYS A 54 5.66 5.99 -3.49
C CYS A 54 6.64 7.01 -4.08
N GLY A 55 7.84 7.12 -3.52
CA GLY A 55 8.84 8.06 -3.99
C GLY A 55 8.62 9.49 -3.55
N GLY A 56 7.59 9.74 -2.73
CA GLY A 56 7.29 11.09 -2.22
C GLY A 56 6.67 12.01 -3.24
N CYS A 57 6.19 11.50 -4.36
CA CYS A 57 5.58 12.31 -5.41
C CYS A 57 4.13 11.90 -5.65
N CYS A 58 3.54 12.36 -6.76
CA CYS A 58 2.13 12.14 -7.07
C CYS A 58 1.77 10.72 -7.50
N GLY A 59 2.74 9.82 -7.59
CA GLY A 59 2.49 8.44 -8.00
C GLY A 59 3.28 8.02 -9.23
N ARG A 60 3.97 8.93 -9.88
CA ARG A 60 4.75 8.61 -11.08
C ARG A 60 5.91 7.68 -10.78
N ALA A 61 6.51 7.82 -9.59
CA ALA A 61 7.58 6.91 -9.18
C ALA A 61 7.04 5.50 -9.01
N VAL A 62 5.84 5.34 -8.45
CA VAL A 62 5.18 4.05 -8.33
C VAL A 62 4.96 3.45 -9.71
N GLN A 63 4.45 4.25 -10.65
CA GLN A 63 4.20 3.78 -12.00
C GLN A 63 5.48 3.26 -12.66
N ARG A 64 6.57 4.00 -12.52
CA ARG A 64 7.86 3.58 -13.10
C ARG A 64 8.38 2.30 -12.47
N LYS A 65 8.31 2.20 -11.15
CA LYS A 65 8.77 1.01 -10.43
C LYS A 65 7.96 -0.22 -10.81
N LEU A 66 6.63 -0.07 -10.89
CA LEU A 66 5.75 -1.18 -11.25
C LEU A 66 5.94 -1.59 -12.70
N SER A 67 6.12 -0.64 -13.61
CA SER A 67 6.40 -0.94 -15.01
C SER A 67 7.70 -1.73 -15.13
N HIS A 68 8.73 -1.29 -14.44
CA HIS A 68 10.01 -1.98 -14.42
C HIS A 68 9.87 -3.39 -13.87
N LEU A 69 9.19 -3.51 -12.72
CA LEU A 69 8.99 -4.81 -12.07
C LEU A 69 8.23 -5.78 -12.98
N ALA A 70 7.11 -5.32 -13.53
CA ALA A 70 6.28 -6.17 -14.38
C ALA A 70 7.05 -6.64 -15.61
N ARG A 71 7.85 -5.75 -16.21
CA ARG A 71 8.66 -6.10 -17.36
C ARG A 71 9.74 -7.14 -17.00
N LYS A 72 10.40 -6.95 -15.86
CA LYS A 72 11.45 -7.89 -15.43
C LYS A 72 10.89 -9.26 -15.08
N ILE A 73 9.77 -9.31 -14.41
CA ILE A 73 9.12 -10.58 -14.10
C ILE A 73 8.74 -11.31 -15.39
N LYS A 74 8.18 -10.58 -16.35
CA LYS A 74 7.82 -11.18 -17.64
C LYS A 74 9.03 -11.70 -18.37
N GLN A 75 10.11 -10.93 -18.42
CA GLN A 75 11.33 -11.30 -19.15
C GLN A 75 12.07 -12.47 -18.50
N ARG A 76 12.11 -12.50 -17.17
CA ARG A 76 12.92 -13.46 -16.43
C ARG A 76 12.17 -14.72 -16.03
N GLU A 77 10.87 -14.60 -15.79
CA GLU A 77 10.08 -15.70 -15.24
C GLU A 77 8.89 -16.09 -16.11
N GLY A 78 8.60 -15.30 -17.13
CA GLY A 78 7.47 -15.59 -18.00
C GLY A 78 6.10 -15.34 -17.37
N ILE A 79 6.07 -14.64 -16.24
CA ILE A 79 4.84 -14.37 -15.48
C ILE A 79 4.28 -13.03 -15.90
N GLY A 80 3.00 -12.99 -16.26
CA GLY A 80 2.35 -11.77 -16.70
C GLY A 80 1.93 -10.89 -15.52
N LYS A 81 1.68 -9.62 -15.84
CA LYS A 81 1.28 -8.64 -14.83
C LYS A 81 -0.08 -8.95 -14.17
N ASP A 82 -0.88 -9.82 -14.78
CA ASP A 82 -2.13 -10.27 -14.19
C ASP A 82 -1.91 -11.09 -12.93
N LYS A 83 -0.69 -11.57 -12.70
CA LYS A 83 -0.32 -12.31 -11.49
C LYS A 83 0.19 -11.41 -10.37
N LEU A 84 0.25 -10.10 -10.60
CA LEU A 84 0.66 -9.13 -9.61
C LEU A 84 -0.57 -8.46 -8.99
N VAL A 85 -0.51 -8.17 -7.70
CA VAL A 85 -1.48 -7.33 -7.03
C VAL A 85 -0.73 -6.29 -6.21
N VAL A 86 -1.20 -5.05 -6.27
CA VAL A 86 -0.61 -3.96 -5.49
C VAL A 86 -1.48 -3.73 -4.27
N GLN A 87 -0.85 -3.69 -3.11
CA GLN A 87 -1.52 -3.38 -1.85
C GLN A 87 -0.98 -2.03 -1.38
N LEU A 88 -1.84 -1.00 -1.41
CA LEU A 88 -1.47 0.31 -0.92
C LEU A 88 -1.56 0.30 0.60
N SER A 89 -0.48 0.67 1.28
CA SER A 89 -0.46 0.59 2.73
C SER A 89 -1.37 1.63 3.36
N SER A 90 -1.74 1.37 4.60
CA SER A 90 -2.64 2.27 5.33
C SER A 90 -2.05 3.65 5.56
N CYS A 91 -0.73 3.80 5.52
CA CYS A 91 -0.10 5.11 5.61
C CYS A 91 -0.38 5.99 4.38
N ILE A 92 -0.83 5.39 3.29
CA ILE A 92 -1.27 6.13 2.10
C ILE A 92 -2.78 6.30 2.11
N THR A 93 -3.51 5.24 2.45
CA THR A 93 -4.96 5.20 2.28
C THR A 93 -5.73 5.80 3.43
N LYS A 94 -5.17 5.80 4.65
CA LYS A 94 -5.88 6.26 5.83
C LYS A 94 -5.10 7.21 6.71
N ASP A 95 -3.87 6.89 7.00
CA ASP A 95 -3.12 7.59 8.04
C ASP A 95 -1.70 7.90 7.56
N ASN A 96 -1.59 8.99 6.85
CA ASN A 96 -0.29 9.45 6.37
C ASN A 96 0.46 10.10 7.54
N PHE A 97 0.95 9.27 8.46
CA PHE A 97 1.68 9.68 9.64
C PHE A 97 0.89 10.69 10.47
N HIS A 98 -0.29 10.24 10.95
CA HIS A 98 -1.21 11.05 11.75
C HIS A 98 -1.86 12.20 11.00
N ALA A 99 -1.76 12.17 9.69
CA ALA A 99 -2.38 13.14 8.81
C ALA A 99 -3.52 12.48 8.02
N PRO A 100 -4.27 13.24 7.25
CA PRO A 100 -5.27 12.64 6.36
C PRO A 100 -4.64 11.71 5.33
N PRO A 101 -5.44 10.92 4.63
CA PRO A 101 -4.92 10.08 3.55
C PRO A 101 -4.13 10.90 2.53
N CYS A 102 -3.22 10.25 1.83
CA CYS A 102 -2.42 10.91 0.82
C CYS A 102 -3.32 11.61 -0.21
N PRO A 103 -3.10 12.90 -0.49
CA PRO A 103 -3.93 13.60 -1.47
C PRO A 103 -3.80 13.06 -2.89
N HIS A 104 -2.77 12.26 -3.15
CA HIS A 104 -2.54 11.67 -4.46
C HIS A 104 -3.08 10.25 -4.59
N LEU A 105 -3.82 9.77 -3.59
CA LEU A 105 -4.33 8.40 -3.58
C LEU A 105 -5.08 8.06 -4.87
N GLY A 106 -6.01 8.92 -5.29
CA GLY A 106 -6.79 8.69 -6.50
C GLY A 106 -5.92 8.59 -7.74
N TYR A 107 -4.93 9.47 -7.86
CA TYR A 107 -4.05 9.48 -9.01
C TYR A 107 -3.14 8.24 -9.02
N ILE A 108 -2.63 7.86 -7.86
CA ILE A 108 -1.83 6.64 -7.72
C ILE A 108 -2.62 5.43 -8.22
N LYS A 109 -3.87 5.30 -7.77
CA LYS A 109 -4.73 4.19 -8.20
C LYS A 109 -5.00 4.23 -9.71
N THR A 110 -5.19 5.42 -10.26
CA THR A 110 -5.41 5.59 -11.69
C THR A 110 -4.18 5.13 -12.48
N LEU A 111 -3.00 5.51 -12.05
CA LEU A 111 -1.76 5.13 -12.75
C LEU A 111 -1.54 3.62 -12.68
N ILE A 112 -1.78 3.02 -11.54
CA ILE A 112 -1.65 1.56 -11.40
C ILE A 112 -2.67 0.85 -12.28
N GLY A 113 -3.90 1.33 -12.31
CA GLY A 113 -4.95 0.76 -13.15
C GLY A 113 -4.62 0.84 -14.63
N ARG A 114 -3.97 1.91 -15.06
CA ARG A 114 -3.54 2.06 -16.45
C ARG A 114 -2.49 1.03 -16.86
N LEU A 115 -1.72 0.55 -15.90
CA LEU A 115 -0.76 -0.53 -16.15
C LEU A 115 -1.43 -1.89 -16.28
N GLY A 116 -2.70 -1.99 -15.91
CA GLY A 116 -3.43 -3.25 -15.93
C GLY A 116 -3.14 -4.14 -14.73
N ILE A 117 -2.72 -3.55 -13.62
CA ILE A 117 -2.40 -4.28 -12.39
C ILE A 117 -3.51 -4.01 -11.37
N ASP A 118 -3.98 -5.06 -10.71
CA ASP A 118 -5.01 -4.93 -9.69
C ASP A 118 -4.45 -4.20 -8.47
N VAL A 119 -5.24 -3.32 -7.88
CA VAL A 119 -4.84 -2.54 -6.71
C VAL A 119 -5.85 -2.73 -5.57
N ARG A 120 -5.32 -2.91 -4.37
CA ARG A 120 -6.12 -3.01 -3.15
C ARG A 120 -5.60 -2.01 -2.14
N GLU A 121 -6.44 -1.67 -1.17
CA GLU A 121 -6.10 -0.67 -0.17
C GLU A 121 -5.94 -1.31 1.20
N ASP A 122 -5.14 -0.64 2.03
CA ASP A 122 -4.91 -0.93 3.44
C ASP A 122 -3.95 -2.07 3.70
N THR A 123 -3.27 -1.95 4.80
CA THR A 123 -2.43 -3.00 5.36
C THR A 123 -2.72 -3.15 6.85
N SER A 124 -2.23 -2.23 7.68
CA SER A 124 -2.44 -2.26 9.11
C SER A 124 -2.41 -0.85 9.67
N ILE A 125 -3.30 -0.58 10.62
CA ILE A 125 -3.26 0.64 11.42
C ILE A 125 -3.32 0.20 12.88
N SER A 126 -2.47 0.78 13.73
CA SER A 126 -2.44 0.42 15.14
C SER A 126 -3.76 0.79 15.83
N GLU A 127 -4.11 0.02 16.86
CA GLU A 127 -5.31 0.30 17.63
C GLU A 127 -5.26 1.70 18.25
N LEU A 128 -4.08 2.14 18.67
CA LEU A 128 -3.90 3.46 19.22
C LEU A 128 -4.22 4.55 18.20
N SER A 129 -3.76 4.38 16.95
CA SER A 129 -4.07 5.33 15.88
C SER A 129 -5.56 5.38 15.59
N GLU A 130 -6.22 4.22 15.56
CA GLU A 130 -7.66 4.17 15.35
C GLU A 130 -8.42 4.85 16.47
N LYS A 131 -7.99 4.62 17.71
CA LYS A 131 -8.59 5.26 18.86
C LYS A 131 -8.46 6.78 18.79
N ARG A 132 -7.29 7.27 18.48
CA ARG A 132 -7.05 8.71 18.36
C ARG A 132 -7.84 9.33 17.23
N ARG A 133 -8.00 8.59 16.13
CA ARG A 133 -8.82 9.05 15.01
C ARG A 133 -10.28 9.17 15.44
N ALA A 134 -10.80 8.17 16.17
CA ALA A 134 -12.17 8.17 16.67
C ALA A 134 -12.40 9.32 17.64
N GLU A 135 -11.40 9.68 18.42
CA GLU A 135 -11.45 10.82 19.34
C GLU A 135 -11.27 12.16 18.64
N GLY A 136 -11.02 12.14 17.34
CA GLY A 136 -10.85 13.37 16.57
C GLY A 136 -9.46 13.99 16.63
N ILE A 137 -8.52 13.36 17.32
CA ILE A 137 -7.17 13.91 17.49
C ILE A 137 -6.48 14.07 16.14
N TYR A 138 -6.51 13.03 15.31
CA TYR A 138 -5.86 13.11 13.99
C TYR A 138 -6.70 13.93 13.01
N ALA A 139 -8.01 13.82 13.12
CA ALA A 139 -8.88 14.57 12.23
C ALA A 139 -8.72 16.07 12.40
N SER A 140 -8.43 16.51 13.62
CA SER A 140 -8.26 17.93 13.93
C SER A 140 -6.81 18.40 13.86
N LYS A 141 -5.89 17.52 13.52
CA LYS A 141 -4.47 17.88 13.56
C LYS A 141 -4.13 19.03 12.63
N GLY A 142 -4.69 19.04 11.42
CA GLY A 142 -4.48 20.14 10.51
C GLY A 142 -4.98 21.45 11.08
N ALA A 143 -6.19 21.45 11.65
CA ALA A 143 -6.75 22.62 12.29
C ALA A 143 -5.92 23.05 13.50
N ALA A 144 -5.43 22.08 14.28
CA ALA A 144 -4.57 22.38 15.42
C ALA A 144 -3.28 23.05 14.99
N CYS A 145 -2.70 22.59 13.90
CA CYS A 145 -1.51 23.22 13.36
C CYS A 145 -1.79 24.62 12.86
N GLU A 146 -2.95 24.85 12.30
CA GLU A 146 -3.36 26.17 11.83
C GLU A 146 -3.61 27.13 13.00
N SER A 147 -4.08 26.62 14.11
CA SER A 147 -4.37 27.45 15.27
C SER A 147 -3.12 27.81 16.07
N ASP A 148 -2.05 27.13 15.84
CA ASP A 148 -0.78 27.43 16.47
C ASP A 148 -0.10 28.61 15.79
#